data_f543df2e587f8001838f67b45d7fcf4b
#
_entry.id   f543df2e587f8001838f67b45d7fcf4b
#
_cell.length_a   1.000
_cell.length_b   1.000
_cell.length_c   1.000
_cell.angle_alpha   90.00
_cell.angle_beta   90.00
_cell.angle_gamma   90.00
#
_symmetry.space_group_name_H-M   'P 1'
#
loop_
_entity.id
_entity.type
_entity.pdbx_description
1 polymer ?
#
loop_
_entity_poly.entity_id
_entity_poly.type
_entity_poly.pdbx_seq_one_letter_code
_entity_poly.pdbx_strand_id
1 'polypeptide(L)' 'MSVQKAIDLIGNGETIQDAVTEALDRARSSLEGITRFQVQSIAGVVDGSAAAYQVELRIWFTLLERLHG' A
#
# COMPACT_ATOMS: atom_id res chain seq x y z
N MET A 1 9.96 -22.83 -3.12
CA MET A 1 10.75 -21.69 -2.60
C MET A 1 9.96 -20.41 -2.73
N SER A 2 10.03 -19.54 -1.76
CA SER A 2 9.32 -18.29 -1.78
C SER A 2 10.29 -17.12 -1.65
N VAL A 3 9.97 -16.03 -2.29
CA VAL A 3 10.75 -14.80 -2.24
C VAL A 3 9.81 -13.68 -1.83
N GLN A 4 10.26 -12.84 -0.94
CA GLN A 4 9.50 -11.64 -0.58
C GLN A 4 9.95 -10.47 -1.42
N LYS A 5 8.99 -9.69 -1.86
CA LYS A 5 9.22 -8.42 -2.55
C LYS A 5 8.47 -7.33 -1.84
N ALA A 6 8.91 -6.11 -2.06
CA ALA A 6 8.23 -4.95 -1.52
C ALA A 6 7.98 -3.94 -2.63
N ILE A 7 6.83 -3.28 -2.56
CA ILE A 7 6.50 -2.18 -3.46
C ILE A 7 6.00 -1.01 -2.63
N ASP A 8 6.10 0.19 -3.17
CA ASP A 8 5.59 1.38 -2.52
C ASP A 8 4.38 1.88 -3.30
N LEU A 9 3.33 2.22 -2.57
CA LEU A 9 2.08 2.75 -3.11
C LEU A 9 1.68 4.00 -2.33
N ILE A 10 0.98 4.88 -3.01
CA ILE A 10 0.43 6.08 -2.40
C ILE A 10 -1.09 5.95 -2.37
N GLY A 11 -1.67 6.09 -1.18
CA GLY A 11 -3.10 6.16 -1.00
C GLY A 11 -3.53 7.55 -0.60
N ASN A 12 -4.74 7.92 -0.96
CA ASN A 12 -5.33 9.21 -0.63
C ASN A 12 -6.67 9.02 0.04
N GLY A 13 -7.01 9.89 0.98
CA GLY A 13 -8.27 9.80 1.67
C GLY A 13 -8.53 11.02 2.54
N GLU A 14 -9.76 11.12 3.02
CA GLU A 14 -10.15 12.21 3.91
C GLU A 14 -9.59 12.02 5.31
N THR A 15 -9.22 10.78 5.66
CA THR A 15 -8.54 10.46 6.90
C THR A 15 -7.30 9.64 6.58
N ILE A 16 -6.39 9.57 7.56
CA ILE A 16 -5.20 8.73 7.40
C ILE A 16 -5.61 7.27 7.18
N GLN A 17 -6.59 6.79 7.94
CA GLN A 17 -7.07 5.41 7.81
C GLN A 17 -7.65 5.15 6.42
N ASP A 18 -8.41 6.09 5.88
CA ASP A 18 -8.97 5.95 4.54
C ASP A 18 -7.86 5.86 3.49
N ALA A 19 -6.83 6.68 3.65
CA ALA A 19 -5.69 6.67 2.72
C ALA A 19 -4.95 5.33 2.77
N VAL A 20 -4.74 4.78 3.97
CA VAL A 20 -4.11 3.46 4.13
C VAL A 20 -4.97 2.38 3.49
N THR A 21 -6.27 2.41 3.75
CA THR A 21 -7.21 1.41 3.22
C THR A 21 -7.24 1.47 1.69
N GLU A 22 -7.24 2.67 1.11
CA GLU A 22 -7.22 2.79 -0.34
C GLU A 22 -5.98 2.13 -0.94
N ALA A 23 -4.81 2.40 -0.38
CA ALA A 23 -3.58 1.80 -0.89
C ALA A 23 -3.60 0.28 -0.74
N LEU A 24 -4.06 -0.24 0.40
CA LEU A 24 -4.16 -1.68 0.62
C LEU A 24 -5.14 -2.34 -0.34
N ASP A 25 -6.29 -1.72 -0.58
CA ASP A 25 -7.28 -2.28 -1.50
C ASP A 25 -6.72 -2.37 -2.91
N ARG A 26 -6.00 -1.36 -3.36
CA ARG A 26 -5.35 -1.40 -4.67
C ARG A 26 -4.30 -2.49 -4.75
N ALA A 27 -3.52 -2.66 -3.68
CA ALA A 27 -2.53 -3.72 -3.64
C ALA A 27 -3.19 -5.10 -3.72
N ARG A 28 -4.28 -5.29 -2.97
CA ARG A 28 -5.01 -6.56 -2.96
C ARG A 28 -5.62 -6.92 -4.29
N SER A 29 -5.95 -5.93 -5.10
CA SER A 29 -6.56 -6.17 -6.41
C SER A 29 -5.56 -6.73 -7.42
N SER A 30 -4.26 -6.55 -7.20
CA SER A 30 -3.24 -6.98 -8.14
C SER A 30 -2.19 -7.91 -7.55
N LEU A 31 -2.11 -8.03 -6.23
CA LEU A 31 -1.09 -8.83 -5.56
C LEU A 31 -1.73 -9.89 -4.68
N GLU A 32 -1.13 -11.07 -4.69
CA GLU A 32 -1.47 -12.13 -3.75
C GLU A 32 -0.34 -12.28 -2.73
N GLY A 33 -0.69 -12.81 -1.57
CA GLY A 33 0.32 -13.12 -0.56
C GLY A 33 0.90 -11.91 0.14
N ILE A 34 0.10 -10.84 0.29
CA ILE A 34 0.53 -9.69 1.08
C ILE A 34 0.71 -10.12 2.53
N THR A 35 1.89 -9.87 3.08
CA THR A 35 2.23 -10.31 4.43
C THR A 35 2.26 -9.17 5.43
N ARG A 36 2.61 -7.96 5.01
CA ARG A 36 2.64 -6.82 5.91
C ARG A 36 2.74 -5.53 5.12
N PHE A 37 2.48 -4.43 5.79
CA PHE A 37 2.72 -3.10 5.25
C PHE A 37 3.34 -2.22 6.32
N GLN A 38 3.96 -1.15 5.87
CA GLN A 38 4.53 -0.14 6.75
C GLN A 38 4.25 1.23 6.17
N VAL A 39 3.81 2.14 7.02
CA VAL A 39 3.61 3.53 6.62
C VAL A 39 4.99 4.20 6.54
N GLN A 40 5.35 4.66 5.36
CA GLN A 40 6.62 5.33 5.13
C GLN A 40 6.52 6.83 5.41
N SER A 41 5.41 7.43 4.99
CA SER A 41 5.21 8.86 5.20
C SER A 41 3.73 9.18 5.19
N ILE A 42 3.37 10.27 5.85
CA ILE A 42 2.03 10.82 5.89
C ILE A 42 2.15 12.30 5.57
N ALA A 43 1.37 12.77 4.60
CA ALA A 43 1.30 14.18 4.26
C ALA A 43 -0.14 14.63 4.31
N GLY A 44 -0.35 15.83 4.81
CA GLY A 44 -1.65 16.49 4.74
C GLY A 44 -1.69 17.41 3.54
N VAL A 45 -2.81 17.42 2.86
CA VAL A 45 -3.07 18.33 1.74
C VAL A 45 -4.24 19.24 2.13
N VAL A 46 -4.05 20.53 2.00
CA VAL A 46 -5.09 21.50 2.33
C VAL A 46 -5.53 22.17 1.03
N ASP A 47 -6.83 22.13 0.77
CA ASP A 47 -7.41 22.76 -0.40
C ASP A 47 -8.61 23.59 0.08
N GLY A 48 -8.43 24.88 0.19
CA GLY A 48 -9.44 25.77 0.77
C GLY A 48 -9.66 25.41 2.24
N SER A 49 -10.91 25.06 2.59
CA SER A 49 -11.25 24.63 3.95
C SER A 49 -11.24 23.10 4.11
N ALA A 50 -10.97 22.38 3.02
CA ALA A 50 -10.92 20.94 3.06
C ALA A 50 -9.50 20.44 3.31
N ALA A 51 -9.39 19.31 3.98
CA ALA A 51 -8.11 18.64 4.20
C ALA A 51 -8.23 17.21 3.75
N ALA A 52 -7.16 16.70 3.20
CA ALA A 52 -7.04 15.31 2.80
C ALA A 52 -5.67 14.80 3.21
N TYR A 53 -5.52 13.49 3.22
CA TYR A 53 -4.27 12.87 3.60
C TYR A 53 -3.75 12.01 2.46
N GLN A 54 -2.44 12.02 2.32
CA GLN A 54 -1.72 11.19 1.39
C GLN A 54 -0.76 10.34 2.20
N VAL A 55 -0.84 9.02 2.04
CA VAL A 55 -0.02 8.08 2.81
C VAL A 55 0.79 7.25 1.82
N GLU A 56 2.08 7.18 2.06
CA GLU A 56 2.95 6.29 1.32
C GLU A 56 3.13 5.00 2.11
N LEU A 57 2.77 3.88 1.51
CA LEU A 57 2.89 2.56 2.11
C LEU A 57 3.93 1.74 1.38
N ARG A 58 4.74 1.05 2.16
CA ARG A 58 5.54 -0.05 1.64
C ARG A 58 4.82 -1.35 1.96
N ILE A 59 4.62 -2.16 0.95
CA ILE A 59 3.84 -3.39 1.08
C ILE A 59 4.73 -4.56 0.69
N TRP A 60 4.83 -5.53 1.59
CA TRP A 60 5.58 -6.77 1.34
C TRP A 60 4.62 -7.87 0.95
N PHE A 61 5.03 -8.64 -0.04
CA PHE A 61 4.26 -9.77 -0.50
C PHE A 61 5.19 -10.91 -0.89
N THR A 62 4.64 -12.11 -0.90
CA THR A 62 5.40 -13.32 -1.21
C THR A 62 5.16 -13.71 -2.65
N LEU A 63 6.25 -13.90 -3.38
CA LEU A 63 6.21 -14.51 -4.70
C LEU A 63 6.52 -15.99 -4.57
N LEU A 64 5.63 -16.81 -5.08
CA LEU A 64 5.90 -18.24 -5.19
C LEU A 64 6.52 -18.51 -6.55
N GLU A 65 7.76 -18.93 -6.54
CA GLU A 65 8.40 -19.34 -7.77
C GLU A 65 7.97 -20.76 -8.08
N ARG A 66 7.43 -20.95 -9.26
CA ARG A 66 7.13 -22.28 -9.74
C ARG A 66 8.31 -22.77 -10.55
N LEU A 67 8.87 -23.85 -10.09
CA LEU A 67 9.84 -24.55 -10.90
C LEU A 67 9.09 -25.42 -11.88
N HIS A 68 9.29 -25.13 -13.14
CA HIS A 68 8.79 -26.00 -14.20
C HIS A 68 9.86 -26.98 -14.54
N GLY A 69 9.48 -28.17 -14.36
CA GLY A 69 10.31 -29.22 -14.91
C GLY A 69 10.18 -29.20 -16.42
#